data_5c524101ac78a930c839d39a33eaa180
#
_entry.id   5c524101ac78a930c839d39a33eaa180
#
_cell.length_a   1.000
_cell.length_b   1.000
_cell.length_c   1.000
_cell.angle_alpha   90.00
_cell.angle_beta   90.00
_cell.angle_gamma   90.00
#
_symmetry.space_group_name_H-M   'P 1'
#
loop_
_entity.id
_entity.type
_entity.pdbx_description
1 polymer ?
#
loop_
_entity_poly.entity_id
_entity_poly.type
_entity_poly.pdbx_seq_one_letter_code
_entity_poly.pdbx_strand_id
1 'polypeptide(L)'
;MTTPASISAFGPARSTVPGAPLSADELRKIDAFWRASNYLALGMTYLRANPLLKEPLKPEHVKDRLLGHWGTSPGLAFCYIHLSRVIKKLDLDVVFMAGPGHG
;
A
#
# COMPACT_ATOMS: atom_id res chain seq x y z
N MET A 1 -6.80 25.65 12.77
CA MET A 1 -7.44 25.32 11.50
C MET A 1 -8.31 24.09 11.66
N THR A 2 -9.56 24.20 11.33
CA THR A 2 -10.47 23.07 11.47
C THR A 2 -10.21 22.09 10.33
N THR A 3 -9.92 20.85 10.66
CA THR A 3 -9.85 19.80 9.64
C THR A 3 -11.25 19.62 9.08
N PRO A 4 -11.44 19.74 7.76
CA PRO A 4 -12.74 19.49 7.19
C PRO A 4 -13.19 18.06 7.51
N ALA A 5 -14.47 17.89 7.76
CA ALA A 5 -15.03 16.57 7.97
C ALA A 5 -14.73 15.73 6.73
N SER A 6 -14.31 14.51 6.95
CA SER A 6 -14.07 13.56 5.86
C SER A 6 -15.37 13.35 5.09
N ILE A 7 -15.28 13.43 3.77
CA ILE A 7 -16.45 13.24 2.89
C ILE A 7 -16.63 11.76 2.64
N SER A 8 -17.80 11.25 2.94
CA SER A 8 -18.17 9.88 2.63
C SER A 8 -19.62 9.82 2.18
N ALA A 9 -20.00 8.75 1.52
CA ALA A 9 -21.38 8.53 1.08
C ALA A 9 -22.34 8.40 2.25
N PHE A 10 -21.82 8.17 3.45
CA PHE A 10 -22.63 7.94 4.66
C PHE A 10 -22.55 9.10 5.65
N GLY A 11 -22.02 10.24 5.23
CA GLY A 11 -21.82 11.40 6.08
C GLY A 11 -20.39 11.53 6.57
N PRO A 12 -20.14 12.37 7.58
CA PRO A 12 -18.78 12.54 8.11
C PRO A 12 -18.20 11.25 8.65
N ALA A 13 -16.90 11.03 8.40
CA ALA A 13 -16.21 9.89 8.97
C ALA A 13 -16.22 9.96 10.49
N ARG A 14 -16.47 8.83 11.12
CA ARG A 14 -16.55 8.73 12.57
C ARG A 14 -15.38 7.90 13.09
N SER A 15 -14.77 8.38 14.16
CA SER A 15 -13.75 7.65 14.87
C SER A 15 -14.12 7.56 16.33
N THR A 16 -13.93 6.38 16.92
CA THR A 16 -14.10 6.18 18.36
C THR A 16 -12.79 6.43 19.10
N VAL A 17 -11.70 6.68 18.38
CA VAL A 17 -10.40 6.94 18.96
C VAL A 17 -10.22 8.45 19.09
N PRO A 18 -10.04 8.99 20.31
CA PRO A 18 -9.79 10.41 20.47
C PRO A 18 -8.40 10.77 19.94
N GLY A 19 -8.30 11.95 19.31
CA GLY A 19 -7.04 12.45 18.76
C GLY A 19 -6.60 11.71 17.51
N ALA A 20 -5.31 11.82 17.18
CA ALA A 20 -4.72 11.15 16.04
C ALA A 20 -4.47 9.67 16.37
N PRO A 21 -4.94 8.74 15.56
CA PRO A 21 -4.75 7.31 15.82
C PRO A 21 -3.30 6.85 15.66
N LEU A 22 -2.49 7.63 14.96
CA LEU A 22 -1.08 7.32 14.72
C LEU A 22 -0.22 8.50 15.14
N SER A 23 0.97 8.21 15.68
CA SER A 23 1.98 9.23 15.87
C SER A 23 2.54 9.68 14.51
N ALA A 24 3.18 10.85 14.48
CA ALA A 24 3.81 11.34 13.25
C ALA A 24 4.89 10.37 12.76
N ASP A 25 5.63 9.74 13.68
CA ASP A 25 6.68 8.78 13.34
C ASP A 25 6.09 7.51 12.74
N GLU A 26 5.03 6.98 13.32
CA GLU A 26 4.34 5.82 12.78
C GLU A 26 3.77 6.11 11.39
N LEU A 27 3.16 7.26 11.20
CA LEU A 27 2.60 7.66 9.92
C LEU A 27 3.69 7.73 8.85
N ARG A 28 4.84 8.31 9.19
CA ARG A 28 5.98 8.39 8.28
C ARG A 28 6.49 7.01 7.88
N LYS A 29 6.59 6.09 8.84
CA LYS A 29 7.05 4.72 8.59
C LYS A 29 6.07 3.95 7.72
N ILE A 30 4.79 4.10 7.97
CA ILE A 30 3.74 3.46 7.18
C ILE A 30 3.76 3.99 5.75
N ASP A 31 3.88 5.30 5.58
CA ASP A 31 3.98 5.91 4.26
C ASP A 31 5.21 5.40 3.50
N ALA A 32 6.36 5.34 4.16
CA ALA A 32 7.59 4.83 3.56
C ALA A 32 7.45 3.37 3.12
N PHE A 33 6.84 2.54 3.96
CA PHE A 33 6.60 1.13 3.63
C PHE A 33 5.66 1.00 2.43
N TRP A 34 4.58 1.76 2.41
CA TRP A 34 3.61 1.72 1.32
C TRP A 34 4.24 2.17 0.00
N ARG A 35 5.01 3.25 0.01
CA ARG A 35 5.70 3.74 -1.18
C ARG A 35 6.72 2.74 -1.71
N ALA A 36 7.48 2.11 -0.82
CA ALA A 36 8.43 1.08 -1.21
C ALA A 36 7.72 -0.13 -1.80
N SER A 37 6.60 -0.56 -1.21
CA SER A 37 5.80 -1.67 -1.72
C SER A 37 5.26 -1.38 -3.11
N ASN A 38 4.78 -0.16 -3.35
CA ASN A 38 4.28 0.24 -4.66
C ASN A 38 5.40 0.24 -5.72
N TYR A 39 6.56 0.73 -5.37
CA TYR A 39 7.72 0.72 -6.27
C TYR A 39 8.11 -0.71 -6.65
N LEU A 40 8.22 -1.59 -5.65
CA LEU A 40 8.57 -2.98 -5.88
C LEU A 40 7.52 -3.71 -6.72
N ALA A 41 6.25 -3.48 -6.44
CA ALA A 41 5.16 -4.09 -7.21
C ALA A 41 5.21 -3.68 -8.68
N LEU A 42 5.46 -2.40 -8.95
CA LEU A 42 5.59 -1.91 -10.31
C LEU A 42 6.76 -2.57 -11.04
N GLY A 43 7.92 -2.61 -10.40
CA GLY A 43 9.11 -3.22 -10.97
C GLY A 43 8.93 -4.70 -11.26
N MET A 44 8.39 -5.43 -10.29
CA MET A 44 8.17 -6.87 -10.44
C MET A 44 7.10 -7.20 -11.48
N THR A 45 6.10 -6.33 -11.64
CA THR A 45 5.03 -6.56 -12.60
C THR A 45 5.49 -6.28 -14.04
N TYR A 46 6.33 -5.27 -14.27
CA TYR A 46 6.55 -4.75 -15.62
C TYR A 46 8.01 -4.79 -16.10
N LEU A 47 9.01 -4.89 -15.22
CA LEU A 47 10.40 -4.65 -15.59
C LEU A 47 11.28 -5.91 -15.65
N ARG A 48 10.70 -7.06 -15.92
CA ARG A 48 11.40 -8.34 -16.16
C ARG A 48 12.55 -8.57 -15.16
N ALA A 49 13.78 -8.70 -15.66
CA ALA A 49 14.98 -8.98 -14.86
C ALA A 49 15.59 -7.72 -14.22
N ASN A 50 15.04 -6.53 -14.49
CA ASN A 50 15.57 -5.28 -13.96
C ASN A 50 14.53 -4.55 -13.08
N PRO A 51 13.86 -5.23 -12.12
CA PRO A 51 12.77 -4.62 -11.35
C PRO A 51 13.26 -3.51 -10.41
N LEU A 52 14.51 -3.54 -10.00
CA LEU A 52 15.08 -2.54 -9.09
C LEU A 52 15.89 -1.46 -9.82
N LEU A 53 15.83 -1.43 -11.14
CA LEU A 53 16.56 -0.47 -11.96
C LEU A 53 18.06 -0.43 -11.62
N LYS A 54 18.67 -1.60 -11.45
CA LYS A 54 20.11 -1.71 -11.18
C LYS A 54 20.95 -1.30 -12.37
N GLU A 55 20.39 -1.38 -13.55
CA GLU A 55 20.97 -0.84 -14.78
C GLU A 55 19.99 0.15 -15.40
N PRO A 56 20.46 1.06 -16.27
CA PRO A 56 19.56 2.03 -16.92
C PRO A 56 18.41 1.34 -17.63
N LEU A 57 17.23 1.89 -17.51
CA LEU A 57 16.03 1.33 -18.14
C LEU A 57 16.15 1.34 -19.65
N LYS A 58 15.87 0.18 -20.25
CA LYS A 58 15.87 -0.02 -21.71
C LYS A 58 14.52 -0.62 -22.14
N PRO A 59 14.12 -0.45 -23.40
CA PRO A 59 12.86 -1.02 -23.88
C PRO A 59 12.73 -2.53 -23.66
N GLU A 60 13.81 -3.29 -23.76
CA GLU A 60 13.80 -4.74 -23.55
C GLU A 60 13.55 -5.14 -22.11
N HIS A 61 13.67 -4.24 -21.14
CA HIS A 61 13.32 -4.50 -19.75
C HIS A 61 11.80 -4.52 -19.54
N VAL A 62 11.05 -3.81 -20.38
CA VAL A 62 9.60 -3.72 -20.24
C VAL A 62 8.96 -4.96 -20.85
N LYS A 63 8.06 -5.61 -20.11
CA LYS A 63 7.42 -6.81 -20.63
C LYS A 63 6.52 -6.50 -21.83
N ASP A 64 6.40 -7.47 -22.74
CA ASP A 64 5.67 -7.27 -24.00
C ASP A 64 4.20 -6.97 -23.79
N ARG A 65 3.58 -7.68 -22.87
CA ARG A 65 2.19 -7.43 -22.48
C ARG A 65 2.16 -6.59 -21.22
N LEU A 66 1.66 -5.38 -21.34
CA LEU A 66 1.55 -4.46 -20.21
C LEU A 66 0.27 -4.75 -19.41
N LEU A 67 0.02 -6.03 -19.13
CA LEU A 67 -1.10 -6.44 -18.29
C LEU A 67 -0.64 -6.54 -16.84
N GLY A 68 -1.51 -6.07 -15.96
CA GLY A 68 -1.28 -6.11 -14.53
C GLY A 68 -2.31 -5.24 -13.84
N HIS A 69 -2.55 -5.54 -12.58
CA HIS A 69 -3.54 -4.80 -11.80
C HIS A 69 -2.84 -3.77 -10.90
N TRP A 70 -2.05 -2.90 -11.52
CA TRP A 70 -1.30 -1.88 -10.79
C TRP A 70 -2.20 -1.02 -9.91
N GLY A 71 -3.39 -0.66 -10.42
CA GLY A 71 -4.34 0.12 -9.64
C GLY A 71 -4.84 -0.60 -8.39
N THR A 72 -4.87 -1.93 -8.40
CA THR A 72 -5.27 -2.73 -7.25
C THR A 72 -4.14 -2.88 -6.23
N SER A 73 -2.90 -2.96 -6.70
CA SER A 73 -1.74 -3.19 -5.82
C SER A 73 -1.58 -2.15 -4.72
N PRO A 74 -1.71 -0.83 -4.98
CA PRO A 74 -1.61 0.16 -3.92
C PRO A 74 -2.67 -0.01 -2.84
N GLY A 75 -3.90 -0.32 -3.21
CA GLY A 75 -4.99 -0.54 -2.25
C GLY A 75 -4.78 -1.79 -1.42
N LEU A 76 -4.36 -2.88 -2.03
CA LEU A 76 -4.07 -4.12 -1.33
C LEU A 76 -2.91 -3.95 -0.35
N ALA A 77 -1.83 -3.31 -0.79
CA ALA A 77 -0.69 -3.02 0.07
C ALA A 77 -1.08 -2.12 1.24
N PHE A 78 -1.93 -1.14 1.00
CA PHE A 78 -2.43 -0.25 2.05
C PHE A 78 -3.16 -1.03 3.14
N CYS A 79 -4.07 -1.91 2.74
CA CYS A 79 -4.81 -2.75 3.68
C CYS A 79 -3.88 -3.67 4.47
N TYR A 80 -2.93 -4.30 3.79
CA TYR A 80 -1.96 -5.20 4.43
C TYR A 80 -1.11 -4.47 5.46
N ILE A 81 -0.62 -3.28 5.13
CA ILE A 81 0.27 -2.52 6.01
C ILE A 81 -0.46 -2.07 7.27
N HIS A 82 -1.68 -1.55 7.13
CA HIS A 82 -2.46 -1.14 8.29
C HIS A 82 -2.88 -2.32 9.16
N LEU A 83 -3.24 -3.44 8.56
CA LEU A 83 -3.55 -4.65 9.29
C LEU A 83 -2.33 -5.16 10.03
N SER A 84 -1.16 -5.16 9.37
CA SER A 84 0.10 -5.59 9.99
C SER A 84 0.46 -4.74 11.20
N ARG A 85 0.20 -3.45 11.16
CA ARG A 85 0.40 -2.55 12.30
C ARG A 85 -0.42 -3.01 13.51
N VAL A 86 -1.68 -3.33 13.28
CA VAL A 86 -2.57 -3.79 14.35
C VAL A 86 -2.14 -5.15 14.87
N ILE A 87 -1.77 -6.07 13.97
CA ILE A 87 -1.30 -7.41 14.33
C ILE A 87 -0.08 -7.31 15.25
N LYS A 88 0.89 -6.49 14.91
CA LYS A 88 2.10 -6.31 15.71
C LYS A 88 1.80 -5.64 17.05
N LYS A 89 0.96 -4.62 17.03
CA LYS A 89 0.63 -3.87 18.24
C LYS A 89 -0.09 -4.73 19.28
N LEU A 90 -0.97 -5.62 18.83
CA LEU A 90 -1.80 -6.43 19.70
C LEU A 90 -1.34 -7.89 19.78
N ASP A 91 -0.23 -8.24 19.13
CA ASP A 91 0.33 -9.59 19.08
C ASP A 91 -0.72 -10.62 18.67
N LEU A 92 -1.31 -10.39 17.50
CA LEU A 92 -2.39 -11.23 16.99
C LEU A 92 -1.88 -12.29 16.03
N ASP A 93 -2.53 -13.45 16.02
CA ASP A 93 -2.33 -14.47 15.02
C ASP A 93 -3.39 -14.27 13.92
N VAL A 94 -2.95 -13.83 12.72
CA VAL A 94 -3.86 -13.50 11.63
C VAL A 94 -3.35 -14.10 10.34
N VAL A 95 -4.27 -14.62 9.53
CA VAL A 95 -3.99 -15.04 8.16
C VAL A 95 -4.62 -14.03 7.23
N PHE A 96 -3.79 -13.39 6.42
CA PHE A 96 -4.26 -12.44 5.41
C PHE A 96 -4.42 -13.17 4.08
N MET A 97 -5.65 -13.22 3.58
CA MET A 97 -5.93 -13.88 2.30
C MET A 97 -6.35 -12.82 1.29
N ALA A 98 -5.55 -12.69 0.23
CA ALA A 98 -5.87 -11.78 -0.87
C ALA A 98 -6.52 -12.59 -1.99
N GLY A 99 -7.64 -12.11 -2.46
CA GLY A 99 -8.36 -12.71 -3.57
C GLY A 99 -9.10 -11.63 -4.36
N PRO A 100 -9.34 -11.86 -5.65
CA PRO A 100 -9.06 -13.08 -6.43
C PRO A 100 -7.65 -13.15 -7.03
N GLY A 101 -6.66 -12.48 -6.51
CA GLY A 101 -5.27 -12.59 -6.95
C GLY A 101 -4.83 -11.53 -7.96
N HIS A 102 -5.54 -10.45 -8.04
CA HIS A 102 -5.25 -9.37 -8.98
C HIS A 102 -4.19 -8.38 -8.48
N GLY A 103 -3.86 -8.40 -7.27
CA GLY A 103 -3.03 -7.35 -6.72
C GLY A 103 -1.54 -7.62 -6.67
#